data_e101e66953bc7b02744e6b62ba05cb0d
#
_entry.id   e101e66953bc7b02744e6b62ba05cb0d
#
_cell.length_a   1.000
_cell.length_b   1.000
_cell.length_c   1.000
_cell.angle_alpha   90.00
_cell.angle_beta   90.00
_cell.angle_gamma   90.00
#
_symmetry.space_group_name_H-M   'P 1'
#
loop_
_entity.id
_entity.type
_entity.pdbx_description
1 polymer ?
#
loop_
_entity_poly.entity_id
_entity_poly.type
_entity_poly.pdbx_seq_one_letter_code
_entity_poly.pdbx_strand_id
1 'polypeptide(L)'
;MSKTLHIICHDVPWPADYGGVVDLYYKMKALHEEGIKIKLHCFDYGRGRPAELNKYCEEVNYYERTTGWKAVSLSVPYIVKSRANPLLLGNLLKDEHPVLMEGIHCTAFLRPLLERNRKIFLRLHNVEFFYYSQLFQSERNLFKKIYFLNESMFLRQYERKLPDNLPVLAVSNNDAVFYKEELDKRLAIYLPVFIPYTQLNCAEGIGTYCLYHGNLSVAENEKAVTWLLNKVFSLAKVPFIIAGKDPSDRLIRKVKRNKNTSIISNPSTGELNDLVAKAQIHVLPSFNKTGIKLKLINALYNGRHCVVNDEAVEGSGLEDACHIGTTSQAIASIITQLYHHPFGEEEIGLRKRLLGQTFNNKENARQLIQLIW
;
A
#
# COMPACT_ATOMS: atom_id res chain seq x y z
N MET A 1 -22.61 -16.56 19.49
CA MET A 1 -22.96 -15.15 19.21
C MET A 1 -22.25 -14.70 17.94
N SER A 2 -22.91 -13.98 17.04
CA SER A 2 -22.25 -13.43 15.85
C SER A 2 -21.23 -12.37 16.27
N LYS A 3 -19.98 -12.48 15.78
CA LYS A 3 -18.92 -11.50 16.04
C LYS A 3 -19.14 -10.27 15.15
N THR A 4 -19.16 -9.08 15.73
CA THR A 4 -19.30 -7.80 15.01
C THR A 4 -18.06 -6.94 15.22
N LEU A 5 -17.56 -6.28 14.16
CA LEU A 5 -16.37 -5.45 14.15
C LEU A 5 -16.67 -4.08 13.55
N HIS A 6 -16.31 -3.01 14.24
CA HIS A 6 -16.23 -1.69 13.63
C HIS A 6 -14.90 -1.55 12.88
N ILE A 7 -14.95 -1.08 11.64
CA ILE A 7 -13.76 -0.73 10.86
C ILE A 7 -13.84 0.75 10.52
N ILE A 8 -12.86 1.54 10.97
CA ILE A 8 -12.75 2.96 10.62
C ILE A 8 -11.69 3.12 9.55
N CYS A 9 -12.06 3.61 8.39
CA CYS A 9 -11.14 3.77 7.25
C CYS A 9 -10.97 5.23 6.85
N HIS A 10 -9.76 5.54 6.40
CA HIS A 10 -9.36 6.90 6.04
C HIS A 10 -9.98 7.40 4.73
N ASP A 11 -10.50 6.49 3.89
CA ASP A 11 -11.14 6.74 2.60
C ASP A 11 -12.19 5.67 2.33
N VAL A 12 -13.05 5.88 1.33
CA VAL A 12 -14.00 4.87 0.86
C VAL A 12 -13.23 3.76 0.11
N PRO A 13 -13.34 2.47 0.53
CA PRO A 13 -12.47 1.40 0.00
C PRO A 13 -12.87 0.86 -1.39
N TRP A 14 -13.74 1.52 -2.11
CA TRP A 14 -14.14 1.15 -3.46
C TRP A 14 -14.14 2.36 -4.41
N PRO A 15 -13.62 2.21 -5.66
CA PRO A 15 -12.90 1.06 -6.20
C PRO A 15 -11.56 0.81 -5.48
N ALA A 16 -11.12 -0.46 -5.38
CA ALA A 16 -9.87 -0.85 -4.73
C ALA A 16 -8.67 -0.61 -5.69
N ASP A 17 -8.26 0.63 -5.86
CA ASP A 17 -7.33 1.10 -6.90
C ASP A 17 -5.99 1.66 -6.39
N TYR A 18 -5.76 1.73 -5.08
CA TYR A 18 -4.46 2.04 -4.47
C TYR A 18 -4.25 1.28 -3.14
N GLY A 19 -2.98 1.25 -2.67
CA GLY A 19 -2.53 0.32 -1.64
C GLY A 19 -3.40 0.19 -0.39
N GLY A 20 -3.70 1.30 0.27
CA GLY A 20 -4.48 1.29 1.51
C GLY A 20 -5.91 0.78 1.32
N VAL A 21 -6.58 1.16 0.21
CA VAL A 21 -7.94 0.70 -0.05
C VAL A 21 -8.00 -0.74 -0.58
N VAL A 22 -6.94 -1.22 -1.24
CA VAL A 22 -6.84 -2.64 -1.66
C VAL A 22 -6.80 -3.54 -0.42
N ASP A 23 -5.87 -3.31 0.52
CA ASP A 23 -5.77 -4.08 1.77
C ASP A 23 -7.12 -4.08 2.51
N LEU A 24 -7.73 -2.92 2.66
CA LEU A 24 -9.00 -2.76 3.37
C LEU A 24 -10.15 -3.52 2.71
N TYR A 25 -10.33 -3.36 1.39
CA TYR A 25 -11.43 -3.99 0.66
C TYR A 25 -11.34 -5.52 0.72
N TYR A 26 -10.17 -6.10 0.43
CA TYR A 26 -10.00 -7.56 0.45
C TYR A 26 -10.00 -8.13 1.87
N LYS A 27 -9.60 -7.36 2.87
CA LYS A 27 -9.74 -7.71 4.28
C LYS A 27 -11.22 -7.77 4.70
N MET A 28 -12.03 -6.77 4.35
CA MET A 28 -13.47 -6.80 4.62
C MET A 28 -14.13 -8.01 3.99
N LYS A 29 -13.82 -8.29 2.72
CA LYS A 29 -14.32 -9.48 2.01
C LYS A 29 -13.96 -10.76 2.75
N ALA A 30 -12.69 -10.94 3.10
CA ALA A 30 -12.21 -12.14 3.81
C ALA A 30 -12.83 -12.30 5.21
N LEU A 31 -12.97 -11.20 5.95
CA LEU A 31 -13.65 -11.21 7.26
C LEU A 31 -15.13 -11.56 7.13
N HIS A 32 -15.81 -11.04 6.12
CA HIS A 32 -17.21 -11.38 5.83
C HIS A 32 -17.37 -12.88 5.49
N GLU A 33 -16.48 -13.42 4.67
CA GLU A 33 -16.44 -14.85 4.31
C GLU A 33 -16.20 -15.76 5.53
N GLU A 34 -15.48 -15.29 6.56
CA GLU A 34 -15.30 -15.97 7.85
C GLU A 34 -16.44 -15.64 8.86
N GLY A 35 -17.55 -15.04 8.42
CA GLY A 35 -18.77 -14.84 9.22
C GLY A 35 -18.74 -13.62 10.16
N ILE A 36 -17.82 -12.69 9.97
CA ILE A 36 -17.75 -11.45 10.76
C ILE A 36 -18.71 -10.41 10.19
N LYS A 37 -19.58 -9.85 11.04
CA LYS A 37 -20.42 -8.71 10.72
C LYS A 37 -19.62 -7.43 10.81
N ILE A 38 -19.63 -6.61 9.76
CA ILE A 38 -18.83 -5.41 9.67
C ILE A 38 -19.72 -4.17 9.72
N LYS A 39 -19.43 -3.26 10.65
CA LYS A 39 -19.91 -1.88 10.67
C LYS A 39 -18.80 -0.97 10.17
N LEU A 40 -18.92 -0.53 8.92
CA LEU A 40 -17.89 0.25 8.25
C LEU A 40 -18.11 1.76 8.45
N HIS A 41 -17.04 2.49 8.73
CA HIS A 41 -17.03 3.94 8.91
C HIS A 41 -16.04 4.56 7.94
N CYS A 42 -16.54 5.22 6.89
CA CYS A 42 -15.74 5.79 5.80
C CYS A 42 -15.68 7.31 5.87
N PHE A 43 -14.52 7.89 5.66
CA PHE A 43 -14.40 9.32 5.35
C PHE A 43 -14.46 9.51 3.84
N ASP A 44 -15.57 10.11 3.36
CA ASP A 44 -15.76 10.37 1.91
C ASP A 44 -15.25 11.77 1.55
N TYR A 45 -14.41 11.83 0.53
CA TYR A 45 -13.94 13.06 -0.08
C TYR A 45 -13.72 12.91 -1.59
N GLY A 46 -14.74 12.35 -2.28
CA GLY A 46 -14.80 12.30 -3.73
C GLY A 46 -14.94 10.92 -4.33
N ARG A 47 -14.98 9.84 -3.53
CA ARG A 47 -15.17 8.47 -4.03
C ARG A 47 -16.64 8.03 -4.04
N GLY A 48 -17.52 8.83 -3.42
CA GLY A 48 -18.96 8.57 -3.36
C GLY A 48 -19.36 7.42 -2.44
N ARG A 49 -20.57 6.91 -2.63
CA ARG A 49 -21.18 5.87 -1.77
C ARG A 49 -21.50 4.62 -2.59
N PRO A 50 -20.51 3.80 -2.93
CA PRO A 50 -20.69 2.64 -3.79
C PRO A 50 -21.53 1.54 -3.10
N ALA A 51 -22.52 1.01 -3.81
CA ALA A 51 -23.35 -0.09 -3.33
C ALA A 51 -22.56 -1.41 -3.13
N GLU A 52 -21.37 -1.52 -3.73
CA GLU A 52 -20.49 -2.68 -3.60
C GLU A 52 -20.15 -3.00 -2.14
N LEU A 53 -20.01 -1.99 -1.28
CA LEU A 53 -19.65 -2.18 0.13
C LEU A 53 -20.75 -2.86 0.94
N ASN A 54 -22.03 -2.70 0.53
CA ASN A 54 -23.16 -3.32 1.19
C ASN A 54 -23.18 -4.86 1.04
N LYS A 55 -22.36 -5.41 0.12
CA LYS A 55 -22.24 -6.87 -0.03
C LYS A 55 -21.49 -7.52 1.15
N TYR A 56 -20.60 -6.77 1.80
CA TYR A 56 -19.68 -7.27 2.83
C TYR A 56 -19.90 -6.63 4.19
N CYS A 57 -20.68 -5.55 4.27
CA CYS A 57 -20.91 -4.79 5.48
C CYS A 57 -22.38 -4.83 5.88
N GLU A 58 -22.66 -5.03 7.17
CA GLU A 58 -24.01 -4.94 7.74
C GLU A 58 -24.49 -3.48 7.77
N GLU A 59 -23.53 -2.55 7.97
CA GLU A 59 -23.78 -1.11 8.02
C GLU A 59 -22.61 -0.35 7.41
N VAL A 60 -22.88 0.69 6.60
CA VAL A 60 -21.87 1.59 6.03
C VAL A 60 -22.21 3.03 6.37
N ASN A 61 -21.35 3.67 7.16
CA ASN A 61 -21.49 5.04 7.59
C ASN A 61 -20.46 5.93 6.86
N TYR A 62 -20.91 7.06 6.34
CA TYR A 62 -20.06 8.02 5.63
C TYR A 62 -19.96 9.33 6.41
N TYR A 63 -18.74 9.85 6.54
CA TYR A 63 -18.42 11.06 7.27
C TYR A 63 -17.63 12.03 6.40
N GLU A 64 -17.90 13.32 6.58
CA GLU A 64 -17.10 14.36 5.94
C GLU A 64 -15.83 14.65 6.77
N ARG A 65 -14.75 14.94 6.07
CA ARG A 65 -13.53 15.45 6.69
C ARG A 65 -13.65 16.94 6.96
N THR A 66 -13.14 17.36 8.10
CA THR A 66 -12.88 18.77 8.35
C THR A 66 -11.64 19.20 7.55
N THR A 67 -11.76 20.22 6.71
CA THR A 67 -10.67 20.72 5.85
C THR A 67 -10.28 22.16 6.19
N GLY A 68 -9.13 22.61 5.66
CA GLY A 68 -8.62 23.96 5.84
C GLY A 68 -8.21 24.26 7.30
N TRP A 69 -8.31 25.51 7.71
CA TRP A 69 -7.84 25.99 9.01
C TRP A 69 -8.52 25.33 10.23
N LYS A 70 -9.74 24.84 10.07
CA LYS A 70 -10.49 24.14 11.12
C LYS A 70 -9.86 22.82 11.54
N ALA A 71 -9.07 22.21 10.66
CA ALA A 71 -8.35 20.96 10.93
C ALA A 71 -6.90 21.19 11.39
N VAL A 72 -6.41 22.43 11.43
CA VAL A 72 -5.07 22.74 11.93
C VAL A 72 -5.06 22.62 13.45
N SER A 73 -4.03 21.97 14.00
CA SER A 73 -3.80 21.81 15.43
C SER A 73 -2.31 21.92 15.73
N LEU A 74 -1.97 22.43 16.91
CA LEU A 74 -0.58 22.49 17.39
C LEU A 74 -0.14 21.21 18.11
N SER A 75 -1.03 20.24 18.32
CA SER A 75 -0.76 19.03 19.11
C SER A 75 -1.14 17.73 18.44
N VAL A 76 -1.98 17.78 17.41
CA VAL A 76 -2.48 16.61 16.68
C VAL A 76 -2.20 16.78 15.19
N PRO A 77 -1.65 15.76 14.50
CA PRO A 77 -1.41 15.82 13.06
C PRO A 77 -2.68 16.17 12.27
N TYR A 78 -2.52 16.94 11.20
CA TYR A 78 -3.65 17.36 10.36
C TYR A 78 -4.45 16.17 9.83
N ILE A 79 -3.76 15.09 9.43
CA ILE A 79 -4.44 13.89 8.90
C ILE A 79 -5.34 13.23 9.95
N VAL A 80 -4.99 13.30 11.22
CA VAL A 80 -5.81 12.79 12.35
C VAL A 80 -6.93 13.78 12.68
N LYS A 81 -6.57 15.04 12.90
CA LYS A 81 -7.53 16.08 13.31
C LYS A 81 -8.64 16.29 12.28
N SER A 82 -8.31 16.20 11.00
CA SER A 82 -9.29 16.33 9.91
C SER A 82 -10.40 15.26 9.93
N ARG A 83 -10.20 14.17 10.64
CA ARG A 83 -11.16 13.04 10.78
C ARG A 83 -11.83 12.98 12.16
N ALA A 84 -11.69 14.00 12.99
CA ALA A 84 -12.37 14.10 14.28
C ALA A 84 -13.85 14.51 14.10
N ASN A 85 -14.67 13.66 13.52
CA ASN A 85 -16.09 13.90 13.28
C ASN A 85 -16.93 13.37 14.47
N PRO A 86 -17.71 14.21 15.18
CA PRO A 86 -18.49 13.80 16.35
C PRO A 86 -19.53 12.70 16.07
N LEU A 87 -20.09 12.65 14.86
CA LEU A 87 -21.05 11.59 14.47
C LEU A 87 -20.39 10.20 14.47
N LEU A 88 -19.10 10.12 14.08
CA LEU A 88 -18.34 8.87 14.17
C LEU A 88 -18.27 8.40 15.63
N LEU A 89 -17.88 9.28 16.56
CA LEU A 89 -17.82 8.91 17.96
C LEU A 89 -19.20 8.48 18.48
N GLY A 90 -20.26 9.23 18.15
CA GLY A 90 -21.64 8.88 18.54
C GLY A 90 -22.05 7.48 18.02
N ASN A 91 -21.68 7.12 16.80
CA ASN A 91 -21.98 5.80 16.26
C ASN A 91 -21.16 4.68 16.94
N LEU A 92 -19.88 4.92 17.24
CA LEU A 92 -19.04 3.96 17.95
C LEU A 92 -19.49 3.70 19.38
N LEU A 93 -20.15 4.68 20.02
CA LEU A 93 -20.64 4.57 21.40
C LEU A 93 -22.02 3.90 21.53
N LYS A 94 -22.65 3.48 20.43
CA LYS A 94 -23.95 2.77 20.48
C LYS A 94 -23.84 1.33 20.97
N ASP A 95 -22.66 0.75 20.97
CA ASP A 95 -22.37 -0.62 21.38
C ASP A 95 -20.94 -0.79 21.92
N GLU A 96 -20.54 -2.03 22.24
CA GLU A 96 -19.25 -2.38 22.83
C GLU A 96 -18.38 -3.25 21.88
N HIS A 97 -18.72 -3.32 20.60
CA HIS A 97 -17.98 -4.16 19.65
C HIS A 97 -16.55 -3.66 19.45
N PRO A 98 -15.56 -4.53 19.18
CA PRO A 98 -14.18 -4.15 18.89
C PRO A 98 -14.07 -3.16 17.73
N VAL A 99 -13.02 -2.37 17.73
CA VAL A 99 -12.75 -1.35 16.69
C VAL A 99 -11.40 -1.60 16.04
N LEU A 100 -11.38 -1.73 14.72
CA LEU A 100 -10.18 -1.73 13.89
C LEU A 100 -10.03 -0.35 13.22
N MET A 101 -8.95 0.36 13.55
CA MET A 101 -8.61 1.67 12.98
C MET A 101 -7.61 1.50 11.83
N GLU A 102 -8.00 1.86 10.62
CA GLU A 102 -7.18 1.74 9.41
C GLU A 102 -6.29 2.97 9.20
N GLY A 103 -5.07 2.86 9.67
CA GLY A 103 -4.06 3.91 9.64
C GLY A 103 -4.15 4.89 10.82
N ILE A 104 -3.05 5.58 11.04
CA ILE A 104 -2.95 6.69 12.02
C ILE A 104 -4.05 7.75 11.79
N HIS A 105 -4.44 7.94 10.53
CA HIS A 105 -5.53 8.85 10.12
C HIS A 105 -6.83 8.65 10.91
N CYS A 106 -7.12 7.42 11.34
CA CYS A 106 -8.39 7.01 11.96
C CYS A 106 -8.38 7.08 13.49
N THR A 107 -7.29 7.55 14.11
CA THR A 107 -7.07 7.51 15.57
C THR A 107 -7.61 8.71 16.33
N ALA A 108 -8.41 9.58 15.70
CA ALA A 108 -8.91 10.81 16.34
C ALA A 108 -9.64 10.56 17.67
N PHE A 109 -10.34 9.43 17.80
CA PHE A 109 -11.07 9.03 18.99
C PHE A 109 -10.45 7.87 19.76
N LEU A 110 -9.16 7.57 19.53
CA LEU A 110 -8.46 6.49 20.21
C LEU A 110 -8.54 6.61 21.73
N ARG A 111 -8.15 7.78 22.29
CA ARG A 111 -8.13 8.00 23.74
C ARG A 111 -9.52 7.90 24.39
N PRO A 112 -10.57 8.62 23.91
CA PRO A 112 -11.91 8.50 24.47
C PRO A 112 -12.50 7.09 24.47
N LEU A 113 -12.12 6.26 23.48
CA LEU A 113 -12.56 4.87 23.42
C LEU A 113 -11.77 3.96 24.37
N LEU A 114 -10.46 4.19 24.53
CA LEU A 114 -9.63 3.44 25.49
C LEU A 114 -10.02 3.74 26.95
N GLU A 115 -10.35 4.99 27.27
CA GLU A 115 -10.87 5.39 28.60
C GLU A 115 -12.18 4.67 28.97
N ARG A 116 -12.90 4.14 27.95
CA ARG A 116 -14.10 3.30 28.12
C ARG A 116 -13.80 1.81 28.02
N ASN A 117 -12.53 1.41 28.15
CA ASN A 117 -12.08 0.02 28.01
C ASN A 117 -12.47 -0.65 26.68
N ARG A 118 -12.64 0.14 25.61
CA ARG A 118 -12.96 -0.38 24.29
C ARG A 118 -11.79 -1.19 23.72
N LYS A 119 -12.05 -2.37 23.21
CA LYS A 119 -11.05 -3.18 22.51
C LYS A 119 -10.73 -2.58 21.15
N ILE A 120 -9.49 -2.11 20.96
CA ILE A 120 -9.07 -1.36 19.78
C ILE A 120 -7.83 -2.01 19.18
N PHE A 121 -7.78 -2.06 17.84
CA PHE A 121 -6.64 -2.49 17.05
C PHE A 121 -6.28 -1.40 16.04
N LEU A 122 -5.00 -1.14 15.84
CA LEU A 122 -4.50 -0.18 14.86
C LEU A 122 -3.82 -0.92 13.72
N ARG A 123 -4.38 -0.85 12.51
CA ARG A 123 -3.76 -1.36 11.28
C ARG A 123 -2.89 -0.28 10.67
N LEU A 124 -1.64 -0.57 10.34
CA LEU A 124 -0.70 0.36 9.73
C LEU A 124 -0.31 -0.09 8.34
N HIS A 125 -0.37 0.84 7.40
CA HIS A 125 0.06 0.65 6.01
C HIS A 125 1.48 1.16 5.76
N ASN A 126 1.95 2.08 6.60
CA ASN A 126 3.29 2.65 6.62
C ASN A 126 3.64 3.12 8.03
N VAL A 127 4.90 3.39 8.28
CA VAL A 127 5.33 4.32 9.34
C VAL A 127 5.08 5.73 8.80
N GLU A 128 3.99 6.39 9.23
CA GLU A 128 3.47 7.58 8.55
C GLU A 128 4.45 8.76 8.58
N PHE A 129 5.19 8.98 9.67
CA PHE A 129 6.15 10.07 9.69
C PHE A 129 7.32 9.86 8.71
N PHE A 130 7.74 8.62 8.44
CA PHE A 130 8.73 8.33 7.41
C PHE A 130 8.14 8.58 6.02
N TYR A 131 6.91 8.15 5.78
CA TYR A 131 6.22 8.39 4.52
C TYR A 131 6.13 9.90 4.22
N TYR A 132 5.71 10.72 5.19
CA TYR A 132 5.65 12.17 5.03
C TYR A 132 7.04 12.83 4.89
N SER A 133 8.07 12.30 5.54
CA SER A 133 9.46 12.73 5.33
C SER A 133 9.92 12.50 3.90
N GLN A 134 9.53 11.39 3.29
CA GLN A 134 9.87 11.11 1.89
C GLN A 134 9.06 11.96 0.91
N LEU A 135 7.79 12.24 1.20
CA LEU A 135 7.02 13.21 0.44
C LEU A 135 7.71 14.59 0.47
N PHE A 136 8.20 15.03 1.62
CA PHE A 136 8.99 16.26 1.74
C PHE A 136 10.22 16.25 0.83
N GLN A 137 10.98 15.15 0.80
CA GLN A 137 12.18 15.04 -0.04
C GLN A 137 11.86 15.03 -1.55
N SER A 138 10.71 14.50 -1.94
CA SER A 138 10.32 14.30 -3.33
C SER A 138 9.51 15.47 -3.90
N GLU A 139 8.88 16.29 -3.05
CA GLU A 139 8.01 17.41 -3.44
C GLU A 139 8.83 18.60 -3.95
N ARG A 140 8.31 19.31 -4.96
CA ARG A 140 8.91 20.49 -5.57
C ARG A 140 8.22 21.79 -5.19
N ASN A 141 6.93 21.73 -4.89
CA ASN A 141 6.17 22.89 -4.45
C ASN A 141 6.56 23.23 -3.01
N LEU A 142 7.12 24.43 -2.79
CA LEU A 142 7.63 24.87 -1.48
C LEU A 142 6.57 24.83 -0.38
N PHE A 143 5.33 25.23 -0.67
CA PHE A 143 4.24 25.23 0.33
C PHE A 143 3.88 23.80 0.75
N LYS A 144 3.74 22.88 -0.22
CA LYS A 144 3.51 21.46 0.08
C LYS A 144 4.70 20.85 0.81
N LYS A 145 5.91 21.23 0.45
CA LYS A 145 7.14 20.77 1.09
C LYS A 145 7.18 21.16 2.58
N ILE A 146 6.86 22.42 2.91
CA ILE A 146 6.76 22.87 4.29
C ILE A 146 5.66 22.10 5.05
N TYR A 147 4.50 21.90 4.42
CA TYR A 147 3.42 21.11 5.00
C TYR A 147 3.89 19.69 5.32
N PHE A 148 4.53 18.98 4.38
CA PHE A 148 5.00 17.61 4.59
C PHE A 148 6.07 17.51 5.69
N LEU A 149 6.97 18.50 5.80
CA LEU A 149 7.96 18.55 6.87
C LEU A 149 7.28 18.69 8.23
N ASN A 150 6.40 19.67 8.38
CA ASN A 150 5.68 19.89 9.61
C ASN A 150 4.84 18.68 10.02
N GLU A 151 4.08 18.13 9.07
CA GLU A 151 3.23 16.97 9.34
C GLU A 151 4.07 15.74 9.72
N SER A 152 5.23 15.50 9.08
CA SER A 152 6.17 14.45 9.49
C SER A 152 6.64 14.60 10.93
N MET A 153 6.96 15.83 11.37
CA MET A 153 7.37 16.10 12.76
C MET A 153 6.23 15.85 13.75
N PHE A 154 5.02 16.31 13.45
CA PHE A 154 3.84 16.05 14.28
C PHE A 154 3.50 14.57 14.35
N LEU A 155 3.55 13.86 13.23
CA LEU A 155 3.30 12.43 13.18
C LEU A 155 4.32 11.66 14.02
N ARG A 156 5.62 11.99 13.93
CA ARG A 156 6.65 11.35 14.75
C ARG A 156 6.36 11.45 16.24
N GLN A 157 5.95 12.64 16.71
CA GLN A 157 5.58 12.84 18.11
C GLN A 157 4.28 12.09 18.46
N TYR A 158 3.32 12.06 17.54
CA TYR A 158 2.03 11.42 17.74
C TYR A 158 2.17 9.90 17.82
N GLU A 159 2.90 9.29 16.89
CA GLU A 159 3.15 7.84 16.85
C GLU A 159 3.92 7.36 18.09
N ARG A 160 4.88 8.16 18.57
CA ARG A 160 5.57 7.88 19.85
C ARG A 160 4.64 7.89 21.07
N LYS A 161 3.62 8.76 21.05
CA LYS A 161 2.65 8.92 22.15
C LYS A 161 1.46 7.97 22.07
N LEU A 162 1.41 7.07 21.09
CA LEU A 162 0.43 5.98 21.09
C LEU A 162 0.62 5.13 22.35
N PRO A 163 -0.45 4.55 22.94
CA PRO A 163 -0.32 3.66 24.09
C PRO A 163 0.57 2.44 23.80
N ASP A 164 1.44 2.06 24.75
CA ASP A 164 2.38 0.97 24.57
C ASP A 164 1.71 -0.40 24.51
N ASN A 165 0.50 -0.49 25.08
CA ASN A 165 -0.36 -1.67 25.07
C ASN A 165 -1.40 -1.67 23.94
N LEU A 166 -1.33 -0.73 23.00
CA LEU A 166 -2.20 -0.72 21.81
C LEU A 166 -1.72 -1.80 20.83
N PRO A 167 -2.55 -2.80 20.47
CA PRO A 167 -2.21 -3.74 19.41
C PRO A 167 -2.06 -3.03 18.07
N VAL A 168 -0.86 -3.11 17.50
CA VAL A 168 -0.49 -2.51 16.21
C VAL A 168 -0.26 -3.61 15.19
N LEU A 169 -0.98 -3.59 14.07
CA LEU A 169 -0.93 -4.60 13.02
C LEU A 169 -0.29 -3.98 11.77
N ALA A 170 1.00 -4.21 11.55
CA ALA A 170 1.74 -3.65 10.42
C ALA A 170 1.69 -4.55 9.18
N VAL A 171 1.65 -3.96 7.97
CA VAL A 171 1.64 -4.68 6.69
C VAL A 171 3.01 -5.20 6.27
N SER A 172 4.09 -4.72 6.88
CA SER A 172 5.44 -5.21 6.67
C SER A 172 6.08 -5.62 7.99
N ASN A 173 6.97 -6.62 7.93
CA ASN A 173 7.68 -7.06 9.12
C ASN A 173 8.61 -5.96 9.68
N ASN A 174 9.28 -5.21 8.80
CA ASN A 174 10.16 -4.12 9.23
C ASN A 174 9.40 -3.02 9.98
N ASP A 175 8.18 -2.66 9.51
CA ASP A 175 7.37 -1.68 10.22
C ASP A 175 6.92 -2.21 11.60
N ALA A 176 6.60 -3.51 11.72
CA ALA A 176 6.26 -4.14 13.00
C ALA A 176 7.46 -4.11 13.97
N VAL A 177 8.64 -4.49 13.50
CA VAL A 177 9.90 -4.43 14.28
C VAL A 177 10.21 -3.00 14.69
N PHE A 178 10.11 -2.04 13.76
CA PHE A 178 10.33 -0.62 14.04
C PHE A 178 9.39 -0.09 15.15
N TYR A 179 8.10 -0.40 15.06
CA TYR A 179 7.15 0.01 16.11
C TYR A 179 7.47 -0.63 17.45
N LYS A 180 7.90 -1.89 17.45
CA LYS A 180 8.23 -2.63 18.66
C LYS A 180 9.51 -2.12 19.32
N GLU A 181 10.58 -1.92 18.56
CA GLU A 181 11.91 -1.64 19.07
C GLU A 181 12.21 -0.14 19.20
N GLU A 182 11.79 0.67 18.23
CA GLU A 182 12.11 2.10 18.20
C GLU A 182 11.02 2.99 18.83
N LEU A 183 9.78 2.50 18.87
CA LEU A 183 8.65 3.23 19.44
C LEU A 183 8.07 2.57 20.71
N ASP A 184 8.69 1.50 21.24
CA ASP A 184 8.28 0.76 22.44
C ASP A 184 6.82 0.21 22.37
N LYS A 185 6.31 -0.08 21.17
CA LYS A 185 4.96 -0.64 21.00
C LYS A 185 4.99 -2.16 21.08
N ARG A 186 4.99 -2.68 22.30
CA ARG A 186 5.21 -4.10 22.62
C ARG A 186 4.27 -5.07 21.92
N LEU A 187 3.06 -4.63 21.56
CA LEU A 187 2.05 -5.41 20.84
C LEU A 187 2.03 -5.11 19.34
N ALA A 188 3.16 -4.67 18.78
CA ALA A 188 3.30 -4.56 17.33
C ALA A 188 3.51 -5.95 16.70
N ILE A 189 2.67 -6.28 15.72
CA ILE A 189 2.59 -7.60 15.07
C ILE A 189 2.59 -7.40 13.55
N TYR A 190 3.32 -8.26 12.85
CA TYR A 190 3.18 -8.38 11.41
C TYR A 190 1.90 -9.14 11.06
N LEU A 191 1.02 -8.51 10.29
CA LEU A 191 -0.14 -9.12 9.66
C LEU A 191 -0.06 -8.81 8.16
N PRO A 192 0.11 -9.79 7.28
CA PRO A 192 0.28 -9.53 5.84
C PRO A 192 -0.88 -8.73 5.23
N VAL A 193 -0.59 -8.05 4.12
CA VAL A 193 -1.59 -7.31 3.35
C VAL A 193 -2.60 -8.27 2.69
N PHE A 194 -3.87 -7.84 2.63
CA PHE A 194 -4.91 -8.54 1.89
C PHE A 194 -4.89 -8.09 0.43
N ILE A 195 -4.98 -9.05 -0.49
CA ILE A 195 -4.72 -8.83 -1.92
C ILE A 195 -5.84 -9.40 -2.80
N PRO A 196 -5.97 -8.92 -4.06
CA PRO A 196 -6.99 -9.44 -4.99
C PRO A 196 -6.70 -10.84 -5.55
N TYR A 197 -5.48 -11.36 -5.35
CA TYR A 197 -5.02 -12.57 -6.03
C TYR A 197 -5.20 -13.79 -5.14
N THR A 198 -5.79 -14.86 -5.70
CA THR A 198 -5.97 -16.16 -5.02
C THR A 198 -5.12 -17.25 -5.63
N GLN A 199 -4.62 -17.03 -6.86
CA GLN A 199 -3.78 -17.98 -7.59
C GLN A 199 -2.77 -17.23 -8.46
N LEU A 200 -1.67 -17.93 -8.80
CA LEU A 200 -0.69 -17.43 -9.75
C LEU A 200 -1.24 -17.54 -11.18
N ASN A 201 -1.06 -16.46 -11.96
CA ASN A 201 -1.43 -16.40 -13.37
C ASN A 201 -0.20 -16.11 -14.26
N CYS A 202 1.01 -16.22 -13.71
CA CYS A 202 2.23 -16.04 -14.49
C CYS A 202 2.39 -17.19 -15.48
N ALA A 203 2.77 -16.86 -16.72
CA ALA A 203 2.98 -17.82 -17.80
C ALA A 203 4.47 -18.01 -18.06
N GLU A 204 4.88 -19.25 -18.36
CA GLU A 204 6.22 -19.58 -18.83
C GLU A 204 6.56 -18.89 -20.15
N GLY A 205 7.83 -18.97 -20.52
CA GLY A 205 8.34 -18.51 -21.81
C GLY A 205 8.96 -17.12 -21.76
N ILE A 206 8.99 -16.46 -22.91
CA ILE A 206 9.68 -15.18 -23.12
C ILE A 206 8.68 -14.11 -23.51
N GLY A 207 8.76 -12.95 -22.85
CA GLY A 207 8.07 -11.73 -23.23
C GLY A 207 8.93 -10.83 -24.12
N THR A 208 8.40 -9.69 -24.54
CA THR A 208 9.03 -8.84 -25.56
C THR A 208 9.48 -7.46 -25.05
N TYR A 209 9.22 -7.12 -23.79
CA TYR A 209 9.57 -5.81 -23.21
C TYR A 209 9.76 -5.86 -21.70
N CYS A 210 10.44 -4.84 -21.18
CA CYS A 210 10.46 -4.51 -19.76
C CYS A 210 9.29 -3.60 -19.43
N LEU A 211 8.66 -3.76 -18.26
CA LEU A 211 7.52 -2.97 -17.81
C LEU A 211 7.79 -2.29 -16.47
N TYR A 212 7.49 -1.00 -16.38
CA TYR A 212 7.21 -0.32 -15.12
C TYR A 212 5.73 0.05 -15.09
N HIS A 213 5.03 -0.22 -13.99
CA HIS A 213 3.63 0.20 -13.82
C HIS A 213 3.36 0.83 -12.46
N GLY A 214 2.36 1.72 -12.41
CA GLY A 214 1.95 2.39 -11.17
C GLY A 214 1.22 3.71 -11.40
N ASN A 215 0.79 4.35 -10.30
CA ASN A 215 0.20 5.69 -10.37
C ASN A 215 1.31 6.73 -10.58
N LEU A 216 1.39 7.30 -11.79
CA LEU A 216 2.45 8.24 -12.20
C LEU A 216 2.21 9.68 -11.71
N SER A 217 1.04 9.99 -11.14
CA SER A 217 0.81 11.26 -10.43
C SER A 217 1.54 11.32 -9.08
N VAL A 218 1.94 10.17 -8.53
CA VAL A 218 2.71 10.09 -7.30
C VAL A 218 4.17 10.42 -7.58
N ALA A 219 4.70 11.43 -6.90
CA ALA A 219 6.05 11.96 -7.12
C ALA A 219 7.15 10.90 -7.01
N GLU A 220 7.00 9.93 -6.09
CA GLU A 220 7.93 8.81 -5.93
C GLU A 220 7.97 7.92 -7.18
N ASN A 221 6.82 7.60 -7.77
CA ASN A 221 6.73 6.79 -8.98
C ASN A 221 7.32 7.53 -10.20
N GLU A 222 7.04 8.84 -10.35
CA GLU A 222 7.67 9.66 -11.40
C GLU A 222 9.19 9.73 -11.22
N LYS A 223 9.68 9.83 -9.96
CA LYS A 223 11.11 9.79 -9.63
C LYS A 223 11.73 8.46 -10.04
N ALA A 224 11.08 7.34 -9.72
CA ALA A 224 11.56 6.00 -10.08
C ALA A 224 11.66 5.82 -11.60
N VAL A 225 10.62 6.18 -12.36
CA VAL A 225 10.64 6.13 -13.83
C VAL A 225 11.72 7.04 -14.40
N THR A 226 11.85 8.25 -13.87
CA THR A 226 12.87 9.20 -14.32
C THR A 226 14.28 8.66 -14.09
N TRP A 227 14.52 8.00 -12.97
CA TRP A 227 15.79 7.35 -12.66
C TRP A 227 16.06 6.16 -13.59
N LEU A 228 15.05 5.30 -13.82
CA LEU A 228 15.15 4.19 -14.78
C LEU A 228 15.55 4.68 -16.17
N LEU A 229 14.86 5.70 -16.70
CA LEU A 229 15.17 6.27 -18.02
C LEU A 229 16.61 6.79 -18.12
N ASN A 230 17.09 7.48 -17.07
CA ASN A 230 18.38 8.18 -17.13
C ASN A 230 19.57 7.26 -16.81
N LYS A 231 19.39 6.26 -15.96
CA LYS A 231 20.49 5.51 -15.36
C LYS A 231 20.49 4.03 -15.75
N VAL A 232 19.33 3.41 -15.94
CA VAL A 232 19.22 1.98 -16.23
C VAL A 232 19.05 1.75 -17.74
N PHE A 233 18.02 2.31 -18.36
CA PHE A 233 17.72 2.13 -19.77
C PHE A 233 18.60 3.00 -20.71
N SER A 234 19.45 3.84 -20.15
CA SER A 234 20.61 4.39 -20.88
C SER A 234 21.68 3.33 -21.17
N LEU A 235 21.75 2.27 -20.34
CA LEU A 235 22.70 1.15 -20.44
C LEU A 235 22.01 -0.08 -21.08
N ALA A 236 20.90 -0.55 -20.54
CA ALA A 236 20.10 -1.66 -21.09
C ALA A 236 19.30 -1.20 -22.32
N LYS A 237 19.69 -1.69 -23.51
CA LYS A 237 19.10 -1.28 -24.81
C LYS A 237 17.95 -2.19 -25.24
N VAL A 238 17.05 -2.51 -24.32
CA VAL A 238 15.88 -3.35 -24.55
C VAL A 238 14.60 -2.51 -24.56
N PRO A 239 13.48 -2.96 -25.19
CA PRO A 239 12.20 -2.28 -25.17
C PRO A 239 11.70 -2.06 -23.73
N PHE A 240 11.26 -0.83 -23.44
CA PHE A 240 10.76 -0.46 -22.12
C PHE A 240 9.40 0.25 -22.24
N ILE A 241 8.39 -0.29 -21.56
CA ILE A 241 7.06 0.28 -21.47
C ILE A 241 6.84 0.82 -20.07
N ILE A 242 6.30 2.04 -19.98
CA ILE A 242 5.86 2.68 -18.76
C ILE A 242 4.34 2.78 -18.83
N ALA A 243 3.62 2.19 -17.88
CA ALA A 243 2.16 2.21 -17.85
C ALA A 243 1.64 2.78 -16.53
N GLY A 244 0.68 3.70 -16.58
CA GLY A 244 0.09 4.19 -15.34
C GLY A 244 -0.83 5.39 -15.46
N LYS A 245 -1.42 5.74 -14.31
CA LYS A 245 -2.39 6.84 -14.19
C LYS A 245 -1.67 8.19 -14.14
N ASP A 246 -2.24 9.16 -14.82
CA ASP A 246 -1.97 10.59 -14.73
C ASP A 246 -0.46 10.95 -14.79
N PRO A 247 0.27 10.52 -15.85
CA PRO A 247 1.65 10.93 -16.04
C PRO A 247 1.74 12.43 -16.32
N SER A 248 2.75 13.09 -15.75
CA SER A 248 3.00 14.50 -16.04
C SER A 248 3.43 14.71 -17.50
N ASP A 249 3.08 15.87 -18.09
CA ASP A 249 3.54 16.26 -19.43
C ASP A 249 5.08 16.24 -19.54
N ARG A 250 5.75 16.57 -18.45
CA ARG A 250 7.21 16.50 -18.37
C ARG A 250 7.71 15.06 -18.56
N LEU A 251 7.08 14.09 -17.88
CA LEU A 251 7.44 12.69 -18.02
C LEU A 251 7.16 12.20 -19.44
N ILE A 252 6.00 12.53 -20.00
CA ILE A 252 5.63 12.16 -21.38
C ILE A 252 6.68 12.70 -22.38
N ARG A 253 7.05 13.99 -22.28
CA ARG A 253 8.07 14.58 -23.15
C ARG A 253 9.43 13.91 -22.98
N LYS A 254 9.75 13.48 -21.76
CA LYS A 254 11.02 12.79 -21.49
C LYS A 254 11.06 11.40 -22.12
N VAL A 255 9.97 10.62 -21.99
CA VAL A 255 9.86 9.30 -22.61
C VAL A 255 9.99 9.37 -24.14
N LYS A 256 9.34 10.33 -24.79
CA LYS A 256 9.41 10.54 -26.26
C LYS A 256 10.83 10.76 -26.79
N ARG A 257 11.78 11.18 -25.96
CA ARG A 257 13.20 11.36 -26.34
C ARG A 257 14.02 10.06 -26.33
N ASN A 258 13.45 8.96 -25.83
CA ASN A 258 14.13 7.66 -25.72
C ASN A 258 13.57 6.71 -26.78
N LYS A 259 14.39 6.28 -27.75
CA LYS A 259 13.95 5.49 -28.90
C LYS A 259 13.29 4.15 -28.56
N ASN A 260 13.77 3.48 -27.50
CA ASN A 260 13.29 2.14 -27.11
C ASN A 260 12.26 2.18 -25.96
N THR A 261 11.68 3.35 -25.68
CA THR A 261 10.75 3.51 -24.56
C THR A 261 9.42 4.08 -25.04
N SER A 262 8.32 3.53 -24.51
CA SER A 262 6.97 4.04 -24.72
C SER A 262 6.25 4.27 -23.38
N ILE A 263 5.21 5.10 -23.39
CA ILE A 263 4.35 5.36 -22.25
C ILE A 263 2.89 5.12 -22.63
N ILE A 264 2.19 4.36 -21.79
CA ILE A 264 0.75 4.10 -21.89
C ILE A 264 0.10 4.81 -20.71
N SER A 265 -0.58 5.92 -21.04
CA SER A 265 -1.24 6.79 -20.05
C SER A 265 -2.65 6.29 -19.77
N ASN A 266 -3.00 6.16 -18.49
CA ASN A 266 -4.35 5.80 -18.05
C ASN A 266 -4.88 4.49 -18.66
N PRO A 267 -4.09 3.38 -18.65
CA PRO A 267 -4.58 2.12 -19.16
C PRO A 267 -5.81 1.67 -18.37
N SER A 268 -6.77 1.07 -19.04
CA SER A 268 -7.85 0.32 -18.37
C SER A 268 -7.28 -0.84 -17.56
N THR A 269 -8.05 -1.39 -16.64
CA THR A 269 -7.62 -2.56 -15.85
C THR A 269 -7.26 -3.75 -16.74
N GLY A 270 -8.04 -4.00 -17.80
CA GLY A 270 -7.75 -5.06 -18.77
C GLY A 270 -6.44 -4.84 -19.52
N GLU A 271 -6.22 -3.63 -20.05
CA GLU A 271 -4.97 -3.27 -20.73
C GLU A 271 -3.75 -3.40 -19.80
N LEU A 272 -3.89 -2.95 -18.53
CA LEU A 272 -2.80 -3.09 -17.57
C LEU A 272 -2.49 -4.56 -17.25
N ASN A 273 -3.51 -5.38 -17.07
CA ASN A 273 -3.33 -6.82 -16.84
C ASN A 273 -2.64 -7.50 -18.01
N ASP A 274 -3.02 -7.16 -19.24
CA ASP A 274 -2.38 -7.64 -20.46
C ASP A 274 -0.91 -7.23 -20.53
N LEU A 275 -0.59 -5.97 -20.21
CA LEU A 275 0.79 -5.48 -20.18
C LEU A 275 1.62 -6.21 -19.11
N VAL A 276 1.04 -6.46 -17.95
CA VAL A 276 1.70 -7.23 -16.89
C VAL A 276 1.98 -8.66 -17.32
N ALA A 277 0.99 -9.35 -17.89
CA ALA A 277 1.13 -10.75 -18.28
C ALA A 277 2.13 -10.97 -19.45
N LYS A 278 2.24 -10.01 -20.38
CA LYS A 278 3.07 -10.12 -21.59
C LYS A 278 4.50 -9.58 -21.40
N ALA A 279 4.78 -8.85 -20.33
CA ALA A 279 6.12 -8.35 -20.03
C ALA A 279 7.12 -9.49 -19.78
N GLN A 280 8.35 -9.33 -20.23
CA GLN A 280 9.46 -10.21 -19.89
C GLN A 280 9.97 -9.91 -18.49
N ILE A 281 10.14 -8.62 -18.19
CA ILE A 281 10.73 -8.18 -16.94
C ILE A 281 9.91 -7.03 -16.38
N HIS A 282 9.48 -7.15 -15.13
CA HIS A 282 8.95 -6.04 -14.35
C HIS A 282 10.10 -5.34 -13.64
N VAL A 283 10.33 -4.06 -13.94
CA VAL A 283 11.41 -3.28 -13.35
C VAL A 283 10.80 -2.28 -12.36
N LEU A 284 10.79 -2.62 -11.08
CA LEU A 284 10.00 -1.95 -10.05
C LEU A 284 10.83 -1.44 -8.86
N PRO A 285 11.82 -0.56 -9.08
CA PRO A 285 12.57 0.01 -7.96
C PRO A 285 11.67 0.91 -7.11
N SER A 286 11.97 0.97 -5.82
CA SER A 286 11.37 1.90 -4.86
C SER A 286 12.46 2.72 -4.18
N PHE A 287 12.13 3.95 -3.78
CA PHE A 287 12.97 4.79 -2.92
C PHE A 287 12.32 5.02 -1.56
N ASN A 288 11.30 4.21 -1.26
CA ASN A 288 10.57 4.19 -0.01
C ASN A 288 10.72 2.83 0.67
N LYS A 289 11.19 2.83 1.91
CA LYS A 289 11.44 1.61 2.71
C LYS A 289 10.22 1.17 3.52
N THR A 290 9.17 2.02 3.67
CA THR A 290 8.01 1.70 4.51
C THR A 290 6.88 1.06 3.70
N GLY A 291 6.05 0.27 4.38
CA GLY A 291 4.92 -0.42 3.80
C GLY A 291 5.30 -1.49 2.77
N ILE A 292 4.31 -2.07 2.12
CA ILE A 292 4.50 -3.09 1.09
C ILE A 292 4.15 -2.54 -0.31
N LYS A 293 4.87 -3.00 -1.33
CA LYS A 293 4.72 -2.52 -2.71
C LYS A 293 3.73 -3.40 -3.48
N LEU A 294 2.45 -3.08 -3.48
CA LEU A 294 1.41 -3.88 -4.15
C LEU A 294 1.67 -4.09 -5.65
N LYS A 295 2.34 -3.14 -6.32
CA LYS A 295 2.74 -3.31 -7.71
C LYS A 295 3.73 -4.46 -7.91
N LEU A 296 4.59 -4.72 -6.90
CA LEU A 296 5.49 -5.87 -6.91
C LEU A 296 4.70 -7.18 -6.72
N ILE A 297 3.78 -7.22 -5.76
CA ILE A 297 2.90 -8.37 -5.56
C ILE A 297 2.11 -8.67 -6.85
N ASN A 298 1.56 -7.65 -7.51
CA ASN A 298 0.89 -7.82 -8.80
C ASN A 298 1.81 -8.45 -9.85
N ALA A 299 3.03 -7.95 -9.99
CA ALA A 299 4.01 -8.48 -10.94
C ALA A 299 4.40 -9.93 -10.63
N LEU A 300 4.53 -10.29 -9.35
CA LEU A 300 4.86 -11.64 -8.94
C LEU A 300 3.71 -12.63 -9.15
N TYR A 301 2.45 -12.21 -9.02
CA TYR A 301 1.28 -13.07 -9.27
C TYR A 301 0.97 -13.26 -10.76
N ASN A 302 1.22 -12.23 -11.59
CA ASN A 302 0.67 -12.18 -12.94
C ASN A 302 1.73 -12.02 -14.05
N GLY A 303 2.97 -11.74 -13.70
CA GLY A 303 4.05 -11.46 -14.65
C GLY A 303 5.23 -12.43 -14.56
N ARG A 304 6.25 -12.20 -15.40
CA ARG A 304 7.48 -13.01 -15.44
C ARG A 304 8.53 -12.47 -14.47
N HIS A 305 9.77 -12.28 -14.91
CA HIS A 305 10.87 -11.83 -14.04
C HIS A 305 10.57 -10.49 -13.37
N CYS A 306 10.98 -10.33 -12.11
CA CYS A 306 10.88 -9.08 -11.37
C CYS A 306 12.28 -8.61 -10.98
N VAL A 307 12.66 -7.40 -11.43
CA VAL A 307 13.93 -6.76 -11.09
C VAL A 307 13.64 -5.54 -10.23
N VAL A 308 14.26 -5.48 -9.07
CA VAL A 308 14.01 -4.48 -8.03
C VAL A 308 15.30 -3.99 -7.39
N ASN A 309 15.22 -2.99 -6.52
CA ASN A 309 16.28 -2.64 -5.57
C ASN A 309 15.89 -3.11 -4.16
N ASP A 310 16.83 -3.04 -3.22
CA ASP A 310 16.63 -3.51 -1.84
C ASP A 310 15.38 -2.89 -1.19
N GLU A 311 15.19 -1.58 -1.34
CA GLU A 311 14.05 -0.86 -0.72
C GLU A 311 12.68 -1.30 -1.24
N ALA A 312 12.61 -1.95 -2.39
CA ALA A 312 11.34 -2.43 -2.94
C ALA A 312 10.84 -3.70 -2.28
N VAL A 313 11.74 -4.53 -1.75
CA VAL A 313 11.45 -5.84 -1.14
C VAL A 313 11.67 -5.89 0.36
N GLU A 314 12.40 -4.92 0.91
CA GLU A 314 12.79 -4.87 2.32
C GLU A 314 11.56 -5.07 3.24
N GLY A 315 11.61 -6.12 4.08
CA GLY A 315 10.55 -6.49 5.03
C GLY A 315 9.29 -7.09 4.42
N SER A 316 9.32 -7.45 3.14
CA SER A 316 8.19 -8.09 2.44
C SER A 316 8.22 -9.63 2.51
N GLY A 317 9.40 -10.22 2.69
CA GLY A 317 9.62 -11.67 2.56
C GLY A 317 9.56 -12.16 1.10
N LEU A 318 9.75 -11.23 0.13
CA LEU A 318 9.68 -11.52 -1.32
C LEU A 318 11.05 -11.47 -2.00
N GLU A 319 12.12 -11.35 -1.22
CA GLU A 319 13.50 -11.21 -1.70
C GLU A 319 13.87 -12.33 -2.67
N ASP A 320 13.60 -13.59 -2.30
CA ASP A 320 13.93 -14.77 -3.10
C ASP A 320 13.10 -14.88 -4.40
N ALA A 321 11.96 -14.21 -4.49
CA ALA A 321 11.13 -14.18 -5.69
C ALA A 321 11.53 -13.08 -6.69
N CYS A 322 12.58 -12.30 -6.37
CA CYS A 322 13.01 -11.13 -7.13
C CYS A 322 14.50 -11.19 -7.47
N HIS A 323 14.89 -10.54 -8.56
CA HIS A 323 16.28 -10.25 -8.86
C HIS A 323 16.61 -8.86 -8.32
N ILE A 324 17.54 -8.78 -7.37
CA ILE A 324 17.84 -7.54 -6.65
C ILE A 324 19.12 -6.92 -7.21
N GLY A 325 19.05 -5.64 -7.59
CA GLY A 325 20.19 -4.86 -8.01
C GLY A 325 20.38 -3.62 -7.14
N THR A 326 21.54 -3.49 -6.49
CA THR A 326 21.84 -2.38 -5.56
C THR A 326 22.23 -1.09 -6.28
N THR A 327 22.65 -1.18 -7.56
CA THR A 327 23.05 -0.02 -8.39
C THR A 327 22.34 -0.03 -9.73
N SER A 328 22.32 1.12 -10.42
CA SER A 328 21.74 1.21 -11.76
C SER A 328 22.45 0.31 -12.78
N GLN A 329 23.76 0.12 -12.62
CA GLN A 329 24.59 -0.76 -13.45
C GLN A 329 24.23 -2.22 -13.20
N ALA A 330 24.09 -2.63 -11.94
CA ALA A 330 23.68 -3.98 -11.58
C ALA A 330 22.27 -4.31 -12.13
N ILE A 331 21.32 -3.40 -11.95
CA ILE A 331 19.95 -3.55 -12.50
C ILE A 331 20.01 -3.66 -14.04
N ALA A 332 20.79 -2.81 -14.72
CA ALA A 332 20.92 -2.88 -16.19
C ALA A 332 21.54 -4.20 -16.67
N SER A 333 22.55 -4.72 -15.94
CA SER A 333 23.17 -6.01 -16.21
C SER A 333 22.17 -7.17 -16.05
N ILE A 334 21.43 -7.19 -14.93
CA ILE A 334 20.39 -8.18 -14.66
C ILE A 334 19.33 -8.15 -15.77
N ILE A 335 18.85 -6.98 -16.15
CA ILE A 335 17.87 -6.82 -17.24
C ILE A 335 18.41 -7.41 -18.54
N THR A 336 19.66 -7.11 -18.90
CA THR A 336 20.26 -7.60 -20.17
C THR A 336 20.38 -9.12 -20.19
N GLN A 337 20.69 -9.74 -19.06
CA GLN A 337 20.76 -11.20 -18.92
C GLN A 337 19.37 -11.85 -19.00
N LEU A 338 18.42 -11.33 -18.24
CA LEU A 338 17.07 -11.91 -18.14
C LEU A 338 16.20 -11.65 -19.37
N TYR A 339 16.51 -10.67 -20.19
CA TYR A 339 15.67 -10.31 -21.34
C TYR A 339 15.55 -11.45 -22.36
N HIS A 340 16.58 -12.29 -22.46
CA HIS A 340 16.63 -13.47 -23.35
C HIS A 340 16.50 -14.79 -22.58
N HIS A 341 16.31 -14.73 -21.26
CA HIS A 341 16.18 -15.93 -20.42
C HIS A 341 14.69 -16.29 -20.23
N PRO A 342 14.25 -17.50 -20.64
CA PRO A 342 12.87 -17.93 -20.42
C PRO A 342 12.52 -17.93 -18.91
N PHE A 343 11.31 -17.49 -18.58
CA PHE A 343 10.73 -17.69 -17.27
C PHE A 343 10.14 -19.10 -17.20
N GLY A 344 10.45 -19.87 -16.18
CA GLY A 344 10.16 -21.30 -16.13
C GLY A 344 9.47 -21.80 -14.87
N GLU A 345 9.32 -23.13 -14.82
CA GLU A 345 8.62 -23.82 -13.72
C GLU A 345 9.28 -23.63 -12.35
N GLU A 346 10.61 -23.49 -12.28
CA GLU A 346 11.33 -23.30 -11.02
C GLU A 346 10.93 -21.99 -10.33
N GLU A 347 10.90 -20.88 -11.10
CA GLU A 347 10.48 -19.58 -10.60
C GLU A 347 8.99 -19.58 -10.20
N ILE A 348 8.14 -20.24 -10.98
CA ILE A 348 6.71 -20.42 -10.68
C ILE A 348 6.54 -21.21 -9.38
N GLY A 349 7.27 -22.33 -9.24
CA GLY A 349 7.26 -23.17 -8.04
C GLY A 349 7.70 -22.41 -6.79
N LEU A 350 8.77 -21.61 -6.90
CA LEU A 350 9.25 -20.75 -5.81
C LEU A 350 8.20 -19.70 -5.41
N ARG A 351 7.62 -18.99 -6.36
CA ARG A 351 6.55 -18.00 -6.12
C ARG A 351 5.33 -18.63 -5.48
N LYS A 352 4.91 -19.81 -5.92
CA LYS A 352 3.76 -20.52 -5.34
C LYS A 352 3.95 -20.81 -3.85
N ARG A 353 5.16 -21.20 -3.44
CA ARG A 353 5.49 -21.43 -2.03
C ARG A 353 5.48 -20.11 -1.23
N LEU A 354 6.24 -19.12 -1.68
CA LEU A 354 6.42 -17.86 -0.94
C LEU A 354 5.12 -17.06 -0.83
N LEU A 355 4.44 -16.85 -1.95
CA LEU A 355 3.22 -16.03 -1.98
C LEU A 355 2.04 -16.73 -1.31
N GLY A 356 1.91 -18.06 -1.49
CA GLY A 356 0.83 -18.83 -0.90
C GLY A 356 0.89 -18.93 0.63
N GLN A 357 2.11 -18.88 1.20
CA GLN A 357 2.29 -18.85 2.66
C GLN A 357 2.01 -17.47 3.25
N THR A 358 2.39 -16.39 2.56
CA THR A 358 2.32 -15.03 3.12
C THR A 358 0.98 -14.35 2.81
N PHE A 359 0.48 -14.45 1.57
CA PHE A 359 -0.66 -13.65 1.11
C PHE A 359 -1.94 -14.48 0.97
N ASN A 360 -2.24 -15.31 1.95
CA ASN A 360 -3.48 -16.04 2.04
C ASN A 360 -4.52 -15.24 2.82
N ASN A 361 -5.44 -14.56 2.12
CA ASN A 361 -6.46 -13.71 2.74
C ASN A 361 -7.28 -14.44 3.80
N LYS A 362 -7.60 -15.72 3.58
CA LYS A 362 -8.39 -16.52 4.53
C LYS A 362 -7.64 -16.76 5.82
N GLU A 363 -6.38 -17.18 5.74
CA GLU A 363 -5.55 -17.41 6.94
C GLU A 363 -5.23 -16.09 7.64
N ASN A 364 -4.97 -15.01 6.90
CA ASN A 364 -4.75 -13.67 7.47
C ASN A 364 -6.02 -13.15 8.17
N ALA A 365 -7.21 -13.42 7.64
CA ALA A 365 -8.47 -13.07 8.30
C ALA A 365 -8.67 -13.89 9.59
N ARG A 366 -8.37 -15.18 9.58
CA ARG A 366 -8.43 -16.03 10.77
C ARG A 366 -7.46 -15.58 11.86
N GLN A 367 -6.23 -15.23 11.48
CA GLN A 367 -5.25 -14.64 12.40
C GLN A 367 -5.77 -13.35 13.01
N LEU A 368 -6.34 -12.45 12.20
CA LEU A 368 -6.94 -11.21 12.69
C LEU A 368 -8.11 -11.47 13.65
N ILE A 369 -8.97 -12.44 13.32
CA ILE A 369 -10.10 -12.85 14.18
C ILE A 369 -9.59 -13.38 15.52
N GLN A 370 -8.56 -14.21 15.55
CA GLN A 370 -7.96 -14.73 16.79
C GLN A 370 -7.33 -13.64 17.65
N LEU A 371 -6.77 -12.60 17.04
CA LEU A 371 -6.23 -11.45 17.77
C LEU A 371 -7.34 -10.60 18.39
N ILE A 372 -8.48 -10.49 17.71
CA ILE A 372 -9.59 -9.65 18.15
C ILE A 372 -10.47 -10.35 19.19
N TRP A 373 -10.66 -11.64 19.16
CA TRP A 373 -11.53 -12.38 20.09
C TRP A 373 -10.83 -13.50 20.83
#